data_f631a7a21a35f22dcade1affd5784e19
#
_entry.id   f631a7a21a35f22dcade1affd5784e19
#
_cell.length_a   1.000
_cell.length_b   1.000
_cell.length_c   1.000
_cell.angle_alpha   90.00
_cell.angle_beta   90.00
_cell.angle_gamma   90.00
#
_symmetry.space_group_name_H-M   'P 1'
#
loop_
_entity.id
_entity.type
_entity.pdbx_description
1 polymer ?
#
loop_
_entity_poly.entity_id
_entity_poly.type
_entity_poly.pdbx_seq_one_letter_code
_entity_poly.pdbx_strand_id
1 'polypeptide(L)'
;MRNIALYVTYLGTHYHGWQVQKKLATVGQTLEDACAMVVGHKVHVTGCGRTDAGVHAKCYVANFRTDSRIPVDRLPYALNTHLPHDIVVTNAFEVHENFNAIGSCVRKEYTYLIYNSRIKDPFYVDRAWFYPKHLDEKVMQAAADQFVGTHDFAAVRSVGTDVKSTVRTVYYYKVERHGDLLALRVCANGFLYNMARAMAGTLVYAAEGKIQPHEIGAILDSGNRTAAGPTVPPGGLYMTHLWYDDGNEKFEVENPITF
;
A
#
# COMPACT_ATOMS: atom_id res chain seq x y z
N MET A 1 -10.52 25.43 13.62
CA MET A 1 -9.46 24.37 13.52
C MET A 1 -9.38 23.95 12.06
N ARG A 2 -8.20 24.05 11.45
CA ARG A 2 -7.95 23.68 10.04
C ARG A 2 -7.78 22.18 9.94
N ASN A 3 -8.25 21.55 8.88
CA ASN A 3 -7.98 20.16 8.53
C ASN A 3 -6.95 20.14 7.39
N ILE A 4 -5.77 19.60 7.65
CA ILE A 4 -4.64 19.60 6.72
C ILE A 4 -4.41 18.17 6.21
N ALA A 5 -4.46 17.98 4.91
CA ALA A 5 -4.02 16.76 4.26
C ALA A 5 -2.55 16.89 3.84
N LEU A 6 -1.81 15.80 4.05
CA LEU A 6 -0.40 15.66 3.68
C LEU A 6 -0.27 14.56 2.63
N TYR A 7 0.49 14.82 1.56
CA TYR A 7 0.99 13.78 0.66
C TYR A 7 2.35 13.33 1.15
N VAL A 8 2.47 12.03 1.40
CA VAL A 8 3.65 11.43 2.03
C VAL A 8 4.19 10.31 1.16
N THR A 9 5.49 10.25 1.03
CA THR A 9 6.21 9.11 0.47
C THR A 9 7.14 8.53 1.53
N TYR A 10 7.29 7.19 1.57
CA TYR A 10 8.21 6.58 2.52
C TYR A 10 8.74 5.22 2.08
N LEU A 11 9.94 4.91 2.53
CA LEU A 11 10.52 3.57 2.52
C LEU A 11 10.25 2.90 3.88
N GLY A 12 9.44 1.85 3.87
CA GLY A 12 9.00 1.18 5.10
C GLY A 12 10.02 0.21 5.71
N THR A 13 11.20 0.02 5.10
CA THR A 13 12.20 -0.99 5.49
C THR A 13 12.51 -1.00 6.99
N HIS A 14 12.66 0.19 7.59
CA HIS A 14 13.04 0.34 9.01
C HIS A 14 11.86 0.54 9.95
N TYR A 15 10.61 0.41 9.45
CA TYR A 15 9.40 0.67 10.22
C TYR A 15 8.53 -0.58 10.39
N HIS A 16 7.90 -0.66 11.54
CA HIS A 16 6.90 -1.69 11.84
C HIS A 16 5.50 -1.30 11.32
N GLY A 17 5.48 -0.77 10.08
CA GLY A 17 4.29 -0.31 9.38
C GLY A 17 3.82 1.08 9.81
N TRP A 18 2.61 1.41 9.41
CA TRP A 18 2.00 2.72 9.71
C TRP A 18 1.53 2.84 11.15
N GLN A 19 0.80 1.81 11.65
CA GLN A 19 0.08 1.89 12.91
C GLN A 19 1.03 2.06 14.10
N VAL A 20 0.77 3.08 14.93
CA VAL A 20 1.50 3.33 16.18
C VAL A 20 1.49 2.09 17.08
N GLN A 21 2.67 1.69 17.54
CA GLN A 21 2.90 0.54 18.42
C GLN A 21 3.88 0.92 19.53
N LYS A 22 3.64 0.42 20.75
CA LYS A 22 4.55 0.69 21.88
C LYS A 22 5.93 0.14 21.59
N LYS A 23 6.97 0.98 21.78
CA LYS A 23 8.40 0.64 21.66
C LYS A 23 8.89 0.25 20.25
N LEU A 24 8.10 0.47 19.21
CA LEU A 24 8.47 0.17 17.84
C LEU A 24 8.44 1.44 16.99
N ALA A 25 9.44 1.61 16.12
CA ALA A 25 9.42 2.69 15.14
C ALA A 25 8.31 2.43 14.10
N THR A 26 7.41 3.40 13.91
CA THR A 26 6.32 3.34 12.94
C THR A 26 6.24 4.64 12.16
N VAL A 27 5.83 4.56 10.90
CA VAL A 27 5.71 5.75 10.04
C VAL A 27 4.71 6.75 10.63
N GLY A 28 3.57 6.26 11.14
CA GLY A 28 2.54 7.11 11.74
C GLY A 28 3.02 7.90 12.94
N GLN A 29 3.76 7.26 13.88
CA GLN A 29 4.31 7.95 15.05
C GLN A 29 5.36 8.99 14.65
N THR A 30 6.27 8.64 13.73
CA THR A 30 7.32 9.55 13.27
C THR A 30 6.72 10.80 12.61
N LEU A 31 5.67 10.63 11.79
CA LEU A 31 4.97 11.75 11.16
C LEU A 31 4.19 12.59 12.19
N GLU A 32 3.53 11.95 13.16
CA GLU A 32 2.78 12.61 14.22
C GLU A 32 3.69 13.48 15.10
N ASP A 33 4.87 12.97 15.45
CA ASP A 33 5.88 13.69 16.24
C ASP A 33 6.42 14.91 15.47
N ALA A 34 6.72 14.76 14.17
CA ALA A 34 7.15 15.87 13.32
C ALA A 34 6.07 16.93 13.18
N CYS A 35 4.81 16.53 12.98
CA CYS A 35 3.68 17.46 12.96
C CYS A 35 3.55 18.23 14.27
N ALA A 36 3.61 17.54 15.42
CA ALA A 36 3.50 18.18 16.73
C ALA A 36 4.63 19.20 16.98
N MET A 37 5.86 18.89 16.57
CA MET A 37 7.00 19.83 16.68
C MET A 37 6.79 21.07 15.84
N VAL A 38 6.33 20.92 14.59
CA VAL A 38 6.14 22.04 13.65
C VAL A 38 4.99 22.95 14.07
N VAL A 39 3.85 22.39 14.50
CA VAL A 39 2.67 23.22 14.85
C VAL A 39 2.67 23.70 16.31
N GLY A 40 3.60 23.19 17.14
CA GLY A 40 3.78 23.62 18.53
C GLY A 40 2.75 23.04 19.53
N HIS A 41 1.97 22.04 19.13
CA HIS A 41 1.02 21.35 20.01
C HIS A 41 0.79 19.91 19.54
N LYS A 42 0.31 19.07 20.44
CA LYS A 42 0.00 17.67 20.14
C LYS A 42 -1.10 17.57 19.11
N VAL A 43 -0.90 16.75 18.09
CA VAL A 43 -1.87 16.43 17.04
C VAL A 43 -2.06 14.93 16.95
N HIS A 44 -3.13 14.51 16.29
CA HIS A 44 -3.33 13.11 15.90
C HIS A 44 -3.37 13.03 14.37
N VAL A 45 -2.52 12.18 13.81
CA VAL A 45 -2.41 11.99 12.35
C VAL A 45 -3.16 10.74 11.92
N THR A 46 -4.18 10.92 11.09
CA THR A 46 -4.98 9.85 10.50
C THR A 46 -4.44 9.51 9.11
N GLY A 47 -3.99 8.29 8.88
CA GLY A 47 -3.53 7.83 7.56
C GLY A 47 -4.62 7.16 6.74
N CYS A 48 -4.43 7.05 5.43
CA CYS A 48 -5.39 6.45 4.48
C CYS A 48 -5.60 4.95 4.66
N GLY A 49 -4.76 4.27 5.42
CA GLY A 49 -4.85 2.85 5.72
C GLY A 49 -3.61 2.33 6.43
N ARG A 50 -3.70 1.12 6.97
CA ARG A 50 -2.53 0.48 7.57
C ARG A 50 -1.65 -0.11 6.47
N THR A 51 -0.35 0.05 6.60
CA THR A 51 0.66 -0.71 5.87
C THR A 51 1.39 -1.63 6.84
N ASP A 52 1.78 -2.81 6.38
CA ASP A 52 2.53 -3.78 7.19
C ASP A 52 3.98 -3.33 7.39
N ALA A 53 4.68 -3.95 8.34
CA ALA A 53 6.11 -3.77 8.52
C ALA A 53 6.88 -4.02 7.22
N GLY A 54 7.77 -3.11 6.84
CA GLY A 54 8.58 -3.18 5.63
C GLY A 54 7.88 -2.79 4.32
N VAL A 55 6.58 -2.47 4.34
CA VAL A 55 5.83 -2.02 3.15
C VAL A 55 6.07 -0.54 2.90
N HIS A 56 6.26 -0.18 1.64
CA HIS A 56 6.55 1.17 1.18
C HIS A 56 5.29 1.92 0.71
N ALA A 57 5.42 3.24 0.55
CA ALA A 57 4.44 4.04 -0.15
C ALA A 57 5.12 5.09 -1.04
N LYS A 58 4.80 5.06 -2.32
CA LYS A 58 5.09 6.13 -3.27
C LYS A 58 4.02 7.21 -3.19
N CYS A 59 2.81 6.83 -2.77
CA CYS A 59 1.65 7.68 -2.61
C CYS A 59 0.95 7.30 -1.31
N TYR A 60 0.88 8.22 -0.37
CA TYR A 60 0.17 8.04 0.89
C TYR A 60 -0.47 9.37 1.31
N VAL A 61 -1.70 9.34 1.75
CA VAL A 61 -2.38 10.52 2.27
C VAL A 61 -2.62 10.36 3.77
N ALA A 62 -2.29 11.38 4.52
CA ALA A 62 -2.62 11.48 5.93
C ALA A 62 -3.26 12.85 6.19
N ASN A 63 -4.11 12.97 7.20
CA ASN A 63 -4.63 14.26 7.62
C ASN A 63 -4.56 14.46 9.13
N PHE A 64 -4.48 15.72 9.54
CA PHE A 64 -4.53 16.13 10.95
C PHE A 64 -5.20 17.48 11.10
N ARG A 65 -5.66 17.77 12.32
CA ARG A 65 -6.29 19.05 12.65
C ARG A 65 -5.38 19.93 13.49
N THR A 66 -5.35 21.24 13.18
CA THR A 66 -4.50 22.20 13.89
C THR A 66 -5.11 23.61 13.90
N ASP A 67 -4.74 24.41 14.90
CA ASP A 67 -5.02 25.83 14.96
C ASP A 67 -3.79 26.68 14.53
N SER A 68 -2.71 26.03 14.14
CA SER A 68 -1.50 26.67 13.63
C SER A 68 -1.81 27.57 12.44
N ARG A 69 -1.16 28.73 12.39
CA ARG A 69 -1.29 29.72 11.29
C ARG A 69 -0.20 29.57 10.23
N ILE A 70 0.65 28.55 10.32
CA ILE A 70 1.66 28.29 9.30
C ILE A 70 0.97 28.16 7.94
N PRO A 71 1.41 28.91 6.89
CA PRO A 71 0.89 28.73 5.54
C PRO A 71 1.03 27.27 5.07
N VAL A 72 -0.03 26.74 4.45
CA VAL A 72 -0.08 25.32 4.11
C VAL A 72 1.04 24.90 3.15
N ASP A 73 1.42 25.78 2.22
CA ASP A 73 2.53 25.59 1.28
C ASP A 73 3.91 25.52 1.96
N ARG A 74 4.03 26.00 3.21
CA ARG A 74 5.26 25.95 4.01
C ARG A 74 5.37 24.68 4.85
N LEU A 75 4.25 23.99 5.09
CA LEU A 75 4.24 22.79 5.93
C LEU A 75 5.17 21.67 5.42
N PRO A 76 5.22 21.32 4.12
CA PRO A 76 6.14 20.29 3.65
C PRO A 76 7.61 20.60 3.98
N TYR A 77 8.04 21.83 3.78
CA TYR A 77 9.41 22.26 4.10
C TYR A 77 9.71 22.16 5.59
N ALA A 78 8.81 22.67 6.43
CA ALA A 78 8.97 22.61 7.87
C ALA A 78 8.96 21.17 8.41
N LEU A 79 8.05 20.32 7.93
CA LEU A 79 7.95 18.93 8.35
C LEU A 79 9.19 18.13 7.97
N ASN A 80 9.69 18.31 6.74
CA ASN A 80 10.86 17.58 6.25
C ASN A 80 12.17 17.94 6.98
N THR A 81 12.22 19.04 7.73
CA THR A 81 13.37 19.33 8.62
C THR A 81 13.40 18.46 9.88
N HIS A 82 12.27 17.86 10.25
CA HIS A 82 12.12 17.01 11.43
C HIS A 82 11.93 15.53 11.08
N LEU A 83 11.68 15.21 9.80
CA LEU A 83 11.52 13.85 9.33
C LEU A 83 12.87 13.21 8.96
N PRO A 84 13.05 11.91 9.17
CA PRO A 84 14.20 11.19 8.62
C PRO A 84 14.09 11.10 7.10
N HIS A 85 15.23 10.85 6.42
CA HIS A 85 15.33 10.89 4.96
C HIS A 85 14.48 9.85 4.21
N ASP A 86 13.98 8.85 4.91
CA ASP A 86 13.13 7.78 4.36
C ASP A 86 11.62 8.04 4.51
N ILE A 87 11.22 9.20 5.09
CA ILE A 87 9.84 9.72 5.11
C ILE A 87 9.86 11.16 4.62
N VAL A 88 9.09 11.46 3.58
CA VAL A 88 9.04 12.80 2.97
C VAL A 88 7.59 13.23 2.78
N VAL A 89 7.26 14.42 3.25
CA VAL A 89 6.01 15.13 2.91
C VAL A 89 6.26 15.91 1.62
N THR A 90 5.60 15.51 0.54
CA THR A 90 5.77 16.10 -0.79
C THR A 90 4.83 17.27 -1.04
N ASN A 91 3.65 17.25 -0.42
CA ASN A 91 2.66 18.33 -0.54
C ASN A 91 1.76 18.40 0.71
N ALA A 92 1.14 19.55 0.92
CA ALA A 92 0.14 19.78 1.96
C ALA A 92 -0.93 20.74 1.45
N PHE A 93 -2.19 20.54 1.81
CA PHE A 93 -3.31 21.41 1.46
C PHE A 93 -4.43 21.34 2.49
N GLU A 94 -5.23 22.39 2.59
CA GLU A 94 -6.42 22.38 3.41
C GLU A 94 -7.52 21.56 2.72
N VAL A 95 -8.20 20.77 3.50
CA VAL A 95 -9.35 19.96 3.06
C VAL A 95 -10.59 20.31 3.87
N HIS A 96 -11.74 19.91 3.38
CA HIS A 96 -13.00 20.09 4.08
C HIS A 96 -12.92 19.54 5.52
N GLU A 97 -13.63 20.16 6.45
CA GLU A 97 -13.60 19.74 7.87
C GLU A 97 -13.97 18.28 8.10
N ASN A 98 -14.84 17.72 7.25
CA ASN A 98 -15.30 16.32 7.34
C ASN A 98 -14.36 15.33 6.64
N PHE A 99 -13.36 15.81 5.91
CA PHE A 99 -12.39 14.91 5.25
C PHE A 99 -11.67 14.04 6.28
N ASN A 100 -11.57 12.75 5.96
CA ASN A 100 -10.84 11.76 6.73
C ASN A 100 -10.06 10.86 5.78
N ALA A 101 -8.74 10.81 5.92
CA ALA A 101 -7.85 10.12 4.99
C ALA A 101 -8.19 8.63 4.77
N ILE A 102 -8.78 7.94 5.76
CA ILE A 102 -9.23 6.56 5.60
C ILE A 102 -10.70 6.47 5.18
N GLY A 103 -11.57 7.31 5.77
CA GLY A 103 -13.03 7.26 5.54
C GLY A 103 -13.44 7.75 4.15
N SER A 104 -12.74 8.76 3.63
CA SER A 104 -13.02 9.35 2.31
C SER A 104 -12.30 8.64 1.16
N CYS A 105 -11.45 7.64 1.46
CA CYS A 105 -10.70 6.90 0.45
C CYS A 105 -11.57 5.78 -0.14
N VAL A 106 -11.91 5.88 -1.41
CA VAL A 106 -12.84 4.95 -2.09
C VAL A 106 -12.13 3.84 -2.86
N ARG A 107 -10.87 4.06 -3.29
CA ARG A 107 -10.05 3.04 -3.98
C ARG A 107 -8.58 3.22 -3.62
N LYS A 108 -7.85 2.10 -3.67
CA LYS A 108 -6.41 2.05 -3.43
C LYS A 108 -5.76 1.14 -4.45
N GLU A 109 -4.60 1.56 -4.93
CA GLU A 109 -3.74 0.70 -5.75
C GLU A 109 -2.46 0.37 -4.98
N TYR A 110 -2.07 -0.88 -5.10
CA TYR A 110 -0.74 -1.35 -4.73
C TYR A 110 -0.02 -1.90 -5.94
N THR A 111 1.27 -1.63 -6.00
CA THR A 111 2.20 -2.26 -6.95
C THR A 111 3.15 -3.14 -6.18
N TYR A 112 3.26 -4.42 -6.57
CA TYR A 112 4.26 -5.34 -6.03
C TYR A 112 5.36 -5.57 -7.07
N LEU A 113 6.62 -5.34 -6.67
CA LEU A 113 7.78 -5.53 -7.53
C LEU A 113 8.47 -6.87 -7.27
N ILE A 114 8.73 -7.61 -8.34
CA ILE A 114 9.57 -8.81 -8.34
C ILE A 114 10.78 -8.54 -9.24
N TYR A 115 12.00 -8.64 -8.68
CA TYR A 115 13.21 -8.67 -9.47
C TYR A 115 13.48 -10.10 -9.92
N ASN A 116 13.11 -10.38 -11.18
CA ASN A 116 13.08 -11.71 -11.77
C ASN A 116 14.32 -11.94 -12.64
N SER A 117 15.45 -12.19 -12.01
CA SER A 117 16.75 -12.39 -12.65
C SER A 117 17.51 -13.54 -11.96
N ARG A 118 18.44 -14.17 -12.68
CA ARG A 118 19.26 -15.26 -12.10
C ARG A 118 20.23 -14.79 -11.04
N ILE A 119 20.65 -13.53 -11.09
CA ILE A 119 21.66 -12.94 -10.21
C ILE A 119 21.00 -11.76 -9.48
N LYS A 120 21.28 -11.62 -8.17
CA LYS A 120 20.81 -10.50 -7.36
C LYS A 120 21.44 -9.18 -7.80
N ASP A 121 20.68 -8.11 -7.70
CA ASP A 121 21.18 -6.74 -7.83
C ASP A 121 21.01 -6.03 -6.46
N PRO A 122 22.08 -5.47 -5.88
CA PRO A 122 22.02 -4.81 -4.58
C PRO A 122 21.12 -3.57 -4.57
N PHE A 123 20.84 -2.94 -5.72
CA PHE A 123 19.95 -1.78 -5.82
C PHE A 123 18.48 -2.12 -5.59
N TYR A 124 18.09 -3.39 -5.69
CA TYR A 124 16.73 -3.88 -5.40
C TYR A 124 16.55 -4.52 -4.03
N VAL A 125 17.60 -4.54 -3.20
CA VAL A 125 17.50 -5.03 -1.82
C VAL A 125 16.45 -4.20 -1.07
N ASP A 126 15.50 -4.89 -0.40
CA ASP A 126 14.35 -4.29 0.29
C ASP A 126 13.45 -3.37 -0.58
N ARG A 127 13.58 -3.44 -1.91
CA ARG A 127 12.79 -2.64 -2.87
C ARG A 127 12.04 -3.49 -3.89
N ALA A 128 12.48 -4.73 -4.11
CA ALA A 128 11.79 -5.72 -4.92
C ALA A 128 12.07 -7.12 -4.36
N TRP A 129 11.15 -8.03 -4.55
CA TRP A 129 11.38 -9.42 -4.19
C TRP A 129 12.25 -10.10 -5.23
N PHE A 130 13.46 -10.50 -4.86
CA PHE A 130 14.33 -11.27 -5.74
C PHE A 130 13.77 -12.68 -5.98
N TYR A 131 13.58 -13.04 -7.25
CA TYR A 131 13.10 -14.35 -7.65
C TYR A 131 13.93 -14.93 -8.81
N PRO A 132 14.72 -16.01 -8.60
CA PRO A 132 15.73 -16.45 -9.57
C PRO A 132 15.18 -17.29 -10.73
N LYS A 133 14.00 -17.94 -10.56
CA LYS A 133 13.39 -18.69 -11.64
C LYS A 133 12.57 -17.77 -12.53
N HIS A 134 12.62 -18.03 -13.85
CA HIS A 134 11.78 -17.27 -14.77
C HIS A 134 10.29 -17.43 -14.43
N LEU A 135 9.59 -16.33 -14.41
CA LEU A 135 8.13 -16.25 -14.20
C LEU A 135 7.50 -15.79 -15.52
N ASP A 136 6.56 -16.56 -16.05
CA ASP A 136 5.82 -16.19 -17.26
C ASP A 136 4.73 -15.19 -16.91
N GLU A 137 4.88 -13.96 -17.39
CA GLU A 137 3.95 -12.87 -17.14
C GLU A 137 2.56 -13.11 -17.75
N LYS A 138 2.45 -13.91 -18.81
CA LYS A 138 1.15 -14.25 -19.42
C LYS A 138 0.36 -15.21 -18.53
N VAL A 139 1.03 -16.21 -17.94
CA VAL A 139 0.42 -17.10 -16.97
C VAL A 139 0.01 -16.33 -15.71
N MET A 140 0.90 -15.42 -15.25
CA MET A 140 0.57 -14.55 -14.10
C MET A 140 -0.61 -13.64 -14.40
N GLN A 141 -0.71 -13.06 -15.61
CA GLN A 141 -1.84 -12.23 -15.99
C GLN A 141 -3.15 -13.03 -16.04
N ALA A 142 -3.15 -14.22 -16.63
CA ALA A 142 -4.32 -15.11 -16.66
C ALA A 142 -4.81 -15.46 -15.22
N ALA A 143 -3.87 -15.62 -14.29
CA ALA A 143 -4.17 -15.81 -12.87
C ALA A 143 -4.68 -14.52 -12.20
N ALA A 144 -4.11 -13.37 -12.55
CA ALA A 144 -4.51 -12.05 -12.02
C ALA A 144 -5.95 -11.71 -12.41
N ASP A 145 -6.36 -12.03 -13.63
CA ASP A 145 -7.71 -11.79 -14.15
C ASP A 145 -8.79 -12.50 -13.31
N GLN A 146 -8.47 -13.63 -12.70
CA GLN A 146 -9.39 -14.38 -11.84
C GLN A 146 -9.71 -13.69 -10.50
N PHE A 147 -8.88 -12.74 -10.07
CA PHE A 147 -9.12 -11.94 -8.87
C PHE A 147 -10.01 -10.73 -9.12
N VAL A 148 -10.22 -10.35 -10.41
CA VAL A 148 -11.00 -9.16 -10.76
C VAL A 148 -12.48 -9.42 -10.51
N GLY A 149 -13.15 -8.45 -9.89
CA GLY A 149 -14.54 -8.57 -9.48
C GLY A 149 -14.76 -8.48 -7.99
N THR A 150 -15.96 -8.80 -7.56
CA THR A 150 -16.36 -8.83 -6.15
C THR A 150 -16.36 -10.26 -5.66
N HIS A 151 -15.47 -10.57 -4.71
CA HIS A 151 -15.29 -11.91 -4.16
C HIS A 151 -15.11 -11.85 -2.63
N ASP A 152 -15.27 -12.99 -1.97
CA ASP A 152 -14.76 -13.18 -0.61
C ASP A 152 -13.25 -13.50 -0.68
N PHE A 153 -12.42 -12.59 -0.16
CA PHE A 153 -10.97 -12.72 -0.16
C PHE A 153 -10.41 -13.40 1.10
N ALA A 154 -11.22 -14.17 1.82
CA ALA A 154 -10.77 -14.89 3.01
C ALA A 154 -9.58 -15.83 2.72
N ALA A 155 -9.55 -16.48 1.55
CA ALA A 155 -8.47 -17.39 1.13
C ALA A 155 -7.11 -16.69 0.92
N VAL A 156 -7.07 -15.37 0.74
CA VAL A 156 -5.83 -14.62 0.51
C VAL A 156 -5.60 -13.55 1.59
N ARG A 157 -6.07 -13.75 2.79
CA ARG A 157 -5.78 -12.89 3.94
C ARG A 157 -5.05 -13.64 5.05
N SER A 158 -4.34 -12.89 5.90
CA SER A 158 -3.87 -13.41 7.19
C SER A 158 -4.91 -13.17 8.29
N VAL A 159 -4.95 -14.06 9.26
CA VAL A 159 -5.78 -13.92 10.48
C VAL A 159 -5.07 -12.95 11.44
N GLY A 160 -5.81 -12.27 12.30
CA GLY A 160 -5.23 -11.37 13.33
C GLY A 160 -5.77 -9.94 13.28
N THR A 161 -6.73 -9.68 12.39
CA THR A 161 -7.49 -8.42 12.39
C THR A 161 -8.98 -8.72 12.33
N ASP A 162 -9.75 -8.12 13.24
CA ASP A 162 -11.20 -8.17 13.17
C ASP A 162 -11.68 -7.27 12.02
N VAL A 163 -12.42 -7.87 11.09
CA VAL A 163 -13.05 -7.18 9.97
C VAL A 163 -14.52 -7.56 9.90
N LYS A 164 -15.38 -6.60 9.59
CA LYS A 164 -16.84 -6.82 9.46
C LYS A 164 -17.16 -7.72 8.26
N SER A 165 -16.36 -7.70 7.21
CA SER A 165 -16.54 -8.48 6.00
C SER A 165 -15.20 -8.71 5.31
N THR A 166 -15.03 -9.90 4.71
CA THR A 166 -13.89 -10.28 3.87
C THR A 166 -14.15 -10.04 2.39
N VAL A 167 -15.37 -9.62 2.03
CA VAL A 167 -15.74 -9.28 0.66
C VAL A 167 -15.09 -7.98 0.24
N ARG A 168 -14.41 -7.99 -0.92
CA ARG A 168 -13.79 -6.81 -1.56
C ARG A 168 -14.12 -6.81 -3.05
N THR A 169 -13.95 -5.64 -3.67
CA THR A 169 -14.04 -5.50 -5.13
C THR A 169 -12.66 -5.12 -5.63
N VAL A 170 -12.06 -5.99 -6.45
CA VAL A 170 -10.84 -5.72 -7.22
C VAL A 170 -11.27 -5.18 -8.57
N TYR A 171 -10.85 -3.96 -8.91
CA TYR A 171 -11.23 -3.29 -10.15
C TYR A 171 -10.35 -3.71 -11.32
N TYR A 172 -9.07 -3.96 -11.06
CA TYR A 172 -8.11 -4.53 -12.01
C TYR A 172 -6.93 -5.14 -11.28
N TYR A 173 -6.26 -6.06 -11.96
CA TYR A 173 -4.97 -6.62 -11.54
C TYR A 173 -4.11 -6.83 -12.79
N LYS A 174 -3.07 -6.04 -12.96
CA LYS A 174 -2.20 -6.03 -14.15
C LYS A 174 -0.83 -6.57 -13.82
N VAL A 175 -0.26 -7.32 -14.74
CA VAL A 175 1.10 -7.87 -14.68
C VAL A 175 1.89 -7.29 -15.84
N GLU A 176 2.92 -6.51 -15.56
CA GLU A 176 3.74 -5.82 -16.54
C GLU A 176 5.21 -6.17 -16.34
N ARG A 177 5.90 -6.52 -17.45
CA ARG A 177 7.34 -6.80 -17.42
C ARG A 177 8.14 -5.63 -18.00
N HIS A 178 9.13 -5.18 -17.25
CA HIS A 178 10.09 -4.14 -17.62
C HIS A 178 11.51 -4.68 -17.43
N GLY A 179 12.06 -5.32 -18.47
CA GLY A 179 13.34 -6.06 -18.36
C GLY A 179 13.25 -7.18 -17.32
N ASP A 180 14.12 -7.11 -16.32
CA ASP A 180 14.15 -8.06 -15.19
C ASP A 180 13.14 -7.74 -14.09
N LEU A 181 12.39 -6.65 -14.17
CA LEU A 181 11.36 -6.30 -13.21
C LEU A 181 9.98 -6.74 -13.69
N LEU A 182 9.22 -7.37 -12.79
CA LEU A 182 7.77 -7.60 -12.91
C LEU A 182 7.06 -6.66 -11.95
N ALA A 183 6.11 -5.89 -12.45
CA ALA A 183 5.22 -5.04 -11.69
C ALA A 183 3.81 -5.66 -11.66
N LEU A 184 3.31 -5.95 -10.46
CA LEU A 184 1.98 -6.51 -10.23
C LEU A 184 1.12 -5.39 -9.63
N ARG A 185 0.26 -4.74 -10.44
CA ARG A 185 -0.55 -3.58 -10.05
C ARG A 185 -1.98 -3.99 -9.78
N VAL A 186 -2.42 -3.90 -8.53
CA VAL A 186 -3.78 -4.27 -8.10
C VAL A 186 -4.52 -3.09 -7.49
N CYS A 187 -5.72 -2.81 -7.99
CA CYS A 187 -6.61 -1.78 -7.46
C CYS A 187 -7.89 -2.40 -6.89
N ALA A 188 -8.25 -1.99 -5.67
CA ALA A 188 -9.44 -2.46 -4.99
C ALA A 188 -10.11 -1.36 -4.16
N ASN A 189 -11.37 -1.59 -3.74
CA ASN A 189 -12.06 -0.73 -2.79
C ASN A 189 -11.48 -0.79 -1.35
N GLY A 190 -10.58 -1.74 -1.09
CA GLY A 190 -9.87 -1.93 0.16
C GLY A 190 -9.16 -3.27 0.18
N PHE A 191 -8.18 -3.40 1.06
CA PHE A 191 -7.39 -4.62 1.21
C PHE A 191 -7.51 -5.17 2.63
N LEU A 192 -7.57 -6.49 2.74
CA LEU A 192 -7.47 -7.22 3.99
C LEU A 192 -5.99 -7.35 4.39
N TYR A 193 -5.75 -7.74 5.64
CA TYR A 193 -4.39 -7.95 6.13
C TYR A 193 -3.61 -8.94 5.26
N ASN A 194 -2.46 -8.53 4.75
CA ASN A 194 -1.60 -9.26 3.80
C ASN A 194 -2.24 -9.64 2.45
N MET A 195 -3.44 -9.18 2.12
CA MET A 195 -4.17 -9.59 0.92
C MET A 195 -3.36 -9.40 -0.37
N ALA A 196 -2.85 -8.20 -0.64
CA ALA A 196 -2.07 -7.91 -1.85
C ALA A 196 -0.83 -8.81 -1.98
N ARG A 197 -0.15 -9.10 -0.86
CA ARG A 197 1.04 -9.95 -0.81
C ARG A 197 0.69 -11.43 -1.02
N ALA A 198 -0.42 -11.91 -0.48
CA ALA A 198 -0.88 -13.28 -0.70
C ALA A 198 -1.38 -13.48 -2.14
N MET A 199 -2.04 -12.48 -2.72
CA MET A 199 -2.41 -12.49 -4.15
C MET A 199 -1.16 -12.56 -5.02
N ALA A 200 -0.13 -11.73 -4.78
CA ALA A 200 1.13 -11.79 -5.51
C ALA A 200 1.81 -13.17 -5.41
N GLY A 201 1.83 -13.77 -4.22
CA GLY A 201 2.35 -15.13 -4.02
C GLY A 201 1.55 -16.19 -4.78
N THR A 202 0.24 -16.00 -4.93
CA THR A 202 -0.62 -16.91 -5.70
C THR A 202 -0.31 -16.80 -7.20
N LEU A 203 -0.03 -15.58 -7.73
CA LEU A 203 0.42 -15.44 -9.11
C LEU A 203 1.77 -16.13 -9.37
N VAL A 204 2.69 -16.06 -8.41
CA VAL A 204 3.97 -16.78 -8.50
C VAL A 204 3.74 -18.31 -8.51
N TYR A 205 2.84 -18.83 -7.66
CA TYR A 205 2.48 -20.24 -7.69
C TYR A 205 1.83 -20.66 -9.01
N ALA A 206 1.05 -19.77 -9.63
CA ALA A 206 0.51 -20.04 -10.98
C ALA A 206 1.64 -20.13 -12.02
N ALA A 207 2.59 -19.18 -12.02
CA ALA A 207 3.74 -19.20 -12.92
C ALA A 207 4.66 -20.42 -12.69
N GLU A 208 4.70 -20.98 -11.47
CA GLU A 208 5.43 -22.23 -11.16
C GLU A 208 4.63 -23.50 -11.51
N GLY A 209 3.39 -23.38 -12.00
CA GLY A 209 2.51 -24.51 -12.30
C GLY A 209 1.95 -25.25 -11.07
N LYS A 210 2.06 -24.68 -9.87
CA LYS A 210 1.53 -25.25 -8.61
C LYS A 210 0.03 -25.03 -8.45
N ILE A 211 -0.50 -23.98 -9.09
CA ILE A 211 -1.91 -23.62 -9.16
C ILE A 211 -2.20 -23.31 -10.62
N GLN A 212 -3.30 -23.84 -11.16
CA GLN A 212 -3.71 -23.41 -12.50
C GLN A 212 -4.51 -22.10 -12.42
N PRO A 213 -4.36 -21.15 -13.37
CA PRO A 213 -5.10 -19.89 -13.33
C PRO A 213 -6.61 -20.06 -13.12
N HIS A 214 -7.24 -21.05 -13.74
CA HIS A 214 -8.67 -21.30 -13.62
C HIS A 214 -9.11 -21.85 -12.25
N GLU A 215 -8.19 -22.31 -11.41
CA GLU A 215 -8.50 -22.83 -10.06
C GLU A 215 -8.66 -21.69 -9.03
N ILE A 216 -8.21 -20.46 -9.34
CA ILE A 216 -8.22 -19.36 -8.39
C ILE A 216 -9.63 -19.01 -7.93
N GLY A 217 -10.62 -19.03 -8.81
CA GLY A 217 -12.04 -18.86 -8.44
C GLY A 217 -12.47 -19.83 -7.35
N ALA A 218 -12.19 -21.13 -7.54
CA ALA A 218 -12.51 -22.17 -6.56
C ALA A 218 -11.71 -21.99 -5.24
N ILE A 219 -10.47 -21.52 -5.31
CA ILE A 219 -9.66 -21.18 -4.12
C ILE A 219 -10.32 -20.06 -3.32
N LEU A 220 -10.78 -19.00 -3.98
CA LEU A 220 -11.49 -17.89 -3.32
C LEU A 220 -12.79 -18.38 -2.67
N ASP A 221 -13.60 -19.15 -3.39
CA ASP A 221 -14.88 -19.69 -2.91
C ASP A 221 -14.69 -20.63 -1.68
N SER A 222 -13.56 -21.33 -1.63
CA SER A 222 -13.26 -22.23 -0.51
C SER A 222 -12.93 -21.49 0.79
N GLY A 223 -12.54 -20.21 0.73
CA GLY A 223 -12.03 -19.45 1.88
C GLY A 223 -10.76 -20.04 2.52
N ASN A 224 -10.17 -21.09 1.92
CA ASN A 224 -9.04 -21.80 2.50
C ASN A 224 -7.71 -21.12 2.19
N ARG A 225 -7.07 -20.53 3.22
CA ARG A 225 -5.78 -19.83 3.09
C ARG A 225 -4.64 -20.76 2.60
N THR A 226 -4.69 -22.04 2.93
CA THR A 226 -3.62 -23.00 2.56
C THR A 226 -3.67 -23.41 1.09
N ALA A 227 -4.79 -23.20 0.41
CA ALA A 227 -4.95 -23.46 -1.02
C ALA A 227 -4.33 -22.35 -1.88
N ALA A 228 -4.18 -21.13 -1.35
CA ALA A 228 -3.57 -20.01 -2.03
C ALA A 228 -2.04 -19.99 -1.89
N GLY A 229 -1.38 -19.12 -2.66
CA GLY A 229 0.07 -18.92 -2.59
C GLY A 229 0.53 -18.28 -1.26
N PRO A 230 1.84 -18.24 -0.98
CA PRO A 230 2.40 -17.70 0.25
C PRO A 230 2.22 -16.19 0.33
N THR A 231 2.30 -15.62 1.55
CA THR A 231 2.47 -14.19 1.73
C THR A 231 3.92 -13.82 1.42
N VAL A 232 4.13 -13.13 0.30
CA VAL A 232 5.47 -12.75 -0.18
C VAL A 232 6.09 -11.63 0.65
N PRO A 233 7.43 -11.40 0.58
CA PRO A 233 8.13 -10.38 1.37
C PRO A 233 7.52 -8.97 1.25
N PRO A 234 7.54 -8.15 2.31
CA PRO A 234 6.91 -6.83 2.28
C PRO A 234 7.66 -5.80 1.42
N GLY A 235 8.98 -5.89 1.32
CA GLY A 235 9.83 -4.90 0.64
C GLY A 235 9.61 -4.75 -0.87
N GLY A 236 8.79 -5.63 -1.48
CA GLY A 236 8.35 -5.44 -2.86
C GLY A 236 7.04 -4.65 -2.98
N LEU A 237 6.32 -4.37 -1.89
CA LEU A 237 4.98 -3.78 -1.93
C LEU A 237 5.02 -2.27 -1.73
N TYR A 238 4.35 -1.55 -2.63
CA TYR A 238 4.21 -0.09 -2.62
C TYR A 238 2.75 0.31 -2.76
N MET A 239 2.28 1.24 -1.94
CA MET A 239 1.04 1.97 -2.25
C MET A 239 1.36 3.02 -3.31
N THR A 240 0.63 3.02 -4.43
CA THR A 240 0.97 3.82 -5.62
C THR A 240 -0.12 4.77 -6.09
N HIS A 241 -1.40 4.52 -5.75
CA HIS A 241 -2.50 5.37 -6.16
C HIS A 241 -3.64 5.31 -5.15
N LEU A 242 -4.27 6.46 -4.90
CA LEU A 242 -5.40 6.63 -3.98
C LEU A 242 -6.47 7.50 -4.63
N TRP A 243 -7.73 7.09 -4.54
CA TRP A 243 -8.90 7.85 -5.00
C TRP A 243 -9.75 8.25 -3.80
N TYR A 244 -10.13 9.51 -3.78
CA TYR A 244 -10.91 10.12 -2.72
C TYR A 244 -12.24 10.64 -3.24
N ASP A 245 -13.28 10.45 -2.44
CA ASP A 245 -14.60 11.05 -2.58
C ASP A 245 -15.13 11.34 -1.16
N ASP A 246 -15.15 12.60 -0.74
CA ASP A 246 -15.64 12.98 0.58
C ASP A 246 -17.08 13.53 0.54
N GLY A 247 -17.73 13.43 -0.62
CA GLY A 247 -19.07 13.96 -0.88
C GLY A 247 -19.08 15.44 -1.29
N ASN A 248 -17.98 16.18 -1.09
CA ASN A 248 -17.80 17.58 -1.50
C ASN A 248 -16.85 17.69 -2.69
N GLU A 249 -15.74 16.95 -2.61
CA GLU A 249 -14.69 16.95 -3.63
C GLU A 249 -14.30 15.53 -4.00
N LYS A 250 -13.91 15.36 -5.28
CA LYS A 250 -13.30 14.13 -5.79
C LYS A 250 -11.90 14.46 -6.27
N PHE A 251 -10.93 13.73 -5.78
CA PHE A 251 -9.56 13.87 -6.22
C PHE A 251 -8.82 12.54 -6.15
N GLU A 252 -7.71 12.48 -6.83
CA GLU A 252 -6.81 11.33 -6.78
C GLU A 252 -5.37 11.77 -6.55
N VAL A 253 -4.59 10.90 -5.94
CA VAL A 253 -3.15 11.09 -5.72
C VAL A 253 -2.44 9.89 -6.28
N GLU A 254 -1.58 10.14 -7.25
CA GLU A 254 -0.81 9.12 -7.95
C GLU A 254 0.68 9.44 -7.89
N ASN A 255 1.48 8.42 -7.66
CA ASN A 255 2.93 8.46 -7.82
C ASN A 255 3.39 7.06 -8.25
N PRO A 256 3.28 6.72 -9.54
CA PRO A 256 3.60 5.39 -10.03
C PRO A 256 5.09 5.10 -9.92
N ILE A 257 5.43 3.82 -9.97
CA ILE A 257 6.82 3.39 -10.12
C ILE A 257 7.21 3.59 -11.57
N THR A 258 8.24 4.38 -11.78
CA THR A 258 8.86 4.57 -13.10
C THR A 258 10.00 3.56 -13.27
N PHE A 259 10.08 2.94 -14.42
CA PHE A 259 11.05 1.91 -14.79
C PHE A 259 12.12 2.44 -15.75
#